data_e25d234ef69e07b892ba1d3688d7bb9c
#
_entry.id   e25d234ef69e07b892ba1d3688d7bb9c
#
_cell.length_a   1.000
_cell.length_b   1.000
_cell.length_c   1.000
_cell.angle_alpha   90.00
_cell.angle_beta   90.00
_cell.angle_gamma   90.00
#
_symmetry.space_group_name_H-M   'P 1'
#
loop_
_entity.id
_entity.type
_entity.pdbx_description
1 polymer ?
#
loop_
_entity_poly.entity_id
_entity_poly.type
_entity_poly.pdbx_seq_one_letter_code
_entity_poly.pdbx_strand_id
1 'polypeptide(L)'
;MIEMRLLEILSAFAQEGTQAAAAEKLHISQPTLSSSMKKLEEEIGAPLFERTKNRMALNENGQAAAEYAGRILREEAAMRKHIQDLERRKHTVSFALCSHSPVAKMTMVASQAFPDMQLSTAFCAETEKMVQGLVDHLYTFILTESPVLDE
;
A
#
# COMPACT_ATOMS: atom_id res chain seq x y z
N MET A 1 -20.67 10.20 9.30
CA MET A 1 -19.40 10.03 8.53
C MET A 1 -19.02 8.55 8.63
N ILE A 2 -18.82 7.90 7.51
CA ILE A 2 -18.58 6.45 7.45
C ILE A 2 -17.18 6.14 8.00
N GLU A 3 -17.12 5.27 9.00
CA GLU A 3 -15.87 4.80 9.58
C GLU A 3 -15.19 3.78 8.63
N MET A 4 -13.87 3.86 8.47
CA MET A 4 -13.09 2.94 7.64
C MET A 4 -13.33 1.46 8.00
N ARG A 5 -13.52 1.18 9.30
CA ARG A 5 -13.82 -0.16 9.77
C ARG A 5 -15.10 -0.76 9.17
N LEU A 6 -16.11 0.07 8.93
CA LEU A 6 -17.36 -0.38 8.30
C LEU A 6 -17.14 -0.73 6.81
N LEU A 7 -16.26 0.01 6.13
CA LEU A 7 -15.87 -0.31 4.75
C LEU A 7 -15.07 -1.61 4.67
N GLU A 8 -14.18 -1.86 5.64
CA GLU A 8 -13.45 -3.14 5.74
C GLU A 8 -14.43 -4.32 5.89
N ILE A 9 -15.43 -4.17 6.74
CA ILE A 9 -16.46 -5.19 6.98
C ILE A 9 -17.27 -5.46 5.71
N LEU A 10 -17.71 -4.41 5.01
CA LEU A 10 -18.43 -4.55 3.74
C LEU A 10 -17.56 -5.24 2.68
N SER A 11 -16.31 -4.82 2.55
CA SER A 11 -15.35 -5.41 1.60
C SER A 11 -15.08 -6.88 1.90
N ALA A 12 -14.88 -7.24 3.17
CA ALA A 12 -14.69 -8.63 3.58
C ALA A 12 -15.92 -9.47 3.29
N PHE A 13 -17.13 -8.96 3.59
CA PHE A 13 -18.36 -9.68 3.28
C PHE A 13 -18.55 -9.87 1.78
N ALA A 14 -18.25 -8.86 0.96
CA ALA A 14 -18.32 -8.96 -0.49
C ALA A 14 -17.38 -10.03 -1.07
N GLN A 15 -16.21 -10.20 -0.47
CA GLN A 15 -15.21 -11.20 -0.89
C GLN A 15 -15.58 -12.62 -0.43
N GLU A 16 -16.02 -12.77 0.82
CA GLU A 16 -16.26 -14.08 1.44
C GLU A 16 -17.69 -14.63 1.18
N GLY A 17 -18.63 -13.75 0.86
CA GLY A 17 -20.01 -14.11 0.52
C GLY A 17 -20.87 -14.60 1.70
N THR A 18 -20.29 -14.77 2.90
CA THR A 18 -21.01 -15.18 4.11
C THR A 18 -20.58 -14.39 5.34
N GLN A 19 -21.52 -14.20 6.29
CA GLN A 19 -21.20 -13.52 7.54
C GLN A 19 -20.19 -14.30 8.39
N ALA A 20 -20.25 -15.63 8.38
CA ALA A 20 -19.35 -16.47 9.14
C ALA A 20 -17.89 -16.31 8.65
N ALA A 21 -17.66 -16.46 7.35
CA ALA A 21 -16.33 -16.34 6.76
C ALA A 21 -15.78 -14.91 6.87
N ALA A 22 -16.62 -13.89 6.66
CA ALA A 22 -16.21 -12.50 6.83
C ALA A 22 -15.83 -12.17 8.30
N ALA A 23 -16.58 -12.68 9.27
CA ALA A 23 -16.28 -12.50 10.68
C ALA A 23 -14.98 -13.20 11.09
N GLU A 24 -14.76 -14.42 10.60
CA GLU A 24 -13.51 -15.17 10.81
C GLU A 24 -12.31 -14.43 10.21
N LYS A 25 -12.40 -13.99 8.96
CA LYS A 25 -11.36 -13.21 8.27
C LYS A 25 -10.97 -11.94 9.03
N LEU A 26 -11.94 -11.26 9.61
CA LEU A 26 -11.74 -10.02 10.36
C LEU A 26 -11.44 -10.24 11.86
N HIS A 27 -11.39 -11.50 12.31
CA HIS A 27 -11.19 -11.88 13.71
C HIS A 27 -12.20 -11.22 14.67
N ILE A 28 -13.47 -11.14 14.27
CA ILE A 28 -14.58 -10.59 15.08
C ILE A 28 -15.71 -11.60 15.22
N SER A 29 -16.62 -11.37 16.18
CA SER A 29 -17.81 -12.20 16.30
C SER A 29 -18.85 -11.89 15.21
N GLN A 30 -19.64 -12.90 14.81
CA GLN A 30 -20.75 -12.67 13.86
C GLN A 30 -21.77 -11.63 14.36
N PRO A 31 -22.17 -11.57 15.65
CA PRO A 31 -23.00 -10.48 16.16
C PRO A 31 -22.38 -9.09 15.96
N THR A 32 -21.08 -8.95 16.18
CA THR A 32 -20.34 -7.69 15.95
C THR A 32 -20.37 -7.30 14.48
N LEU A 33 -20.11 -8.26 13.59
CA LEU A 33 -20.18 -8.03 12.14
C LEU A 33 -21.60 -7.60 11.73
N SER A 34 -22.62 -8.30 12.17
CA SER A 34 -24.03 -7.99 11.86
C SER A 34 -24.45 -6.61 12.35
N SER A 35 -24.03 -6.23 13.56
CA SER A 35 -24.27 -4.87 14.12
C SER A 35 -23.58 -3.78 13.31
N SER A 36 -22.33 -4.02 12.89
CA SER A 36 -21.58 -3.08 12.06
C SER A 36 -22.17 -2.92 10.66
N MET A 37 -22.66 -4.00 10.07
CA MET A 37 -23.36 -3.96 8.78
C MET A 37 -24.64 -3.13 8.87
N LYS A 38 -25.41 -3.28 9.96
CA LYS A 38 -26.60 -2.46 10.19
C LYS A 38 -26.24 -0.99 10.37
N LYS A 39 -25.19 -0.69 11.16
CA LYS A 39 -24.68 0.67 11.32
C LYS A 39 -24.29 1.30 9.97
N LEU A 40 -23.65 0.52 9.09
CA LEU A 40 -23.28 1.00 7.76
C LEU A 40 -24.51 1.36 6.91
N GLU A 41 -25.57 0.54 6.92
CA GLU A 41 -26.83 0.84 6.24
C GLU A 41 -27.46 2.14 6.79
N GLU A 42 -27.41 2.34 8.11
CA GLU A 42 -27.90 3.56 8.76
C GLU A 42 -27.10 4.80 8.36
N GLU A 43 -25.76 4.70 8.28
CA GLU A 43 -24.90 5.82 7.88
C GLU A 43 -25.00 6.15 6.38
N ILE A 44 -25.21 5.15 5.51
CA ILE A 44 -25.42 5.35 4.07
C ILE A 44 -26.84 5.84 3.80
N GLY A 45 -27.80 5.47 4.65
CA GLY A 45 -29.21 5.82 4.49
C GLY A 45 -29.96 4.96 3.47
N ALA A 46 -29.43 3.79 3.13
CA ALA A 46 -30.04 2.84 2.19
C ALA A 46 -29.75 1.39 2.61
N PRO A 47 -30.67 0.44 2.34
CA PRO A 47 -30.40 -0.98 2.54
C PRO A 47 -29.33 -1.46 1.55
N LEU A 48 -28.36 -2.19 2.07
CA LEU A 48 -27.25 -2.77 1.30
C LEU A 48 -27.38 -4.29 1.18
N PHE A 49 -28.16 -4.90 2.06
CA PHE A 49 -28.25 -6.34 2.17
C PHE A 49 -29.68 -6.84 1.99
N GLU A 50 -29.81 -7.95 1.25
CA GLU A 50 -31.02 -8.74 1.20
C GLU A 50 -30.92 -9.90 2.21
N ARG A 51 -31.95 -10.02 3.07
CA ARG A 51 -32.02 -11.05 4.13
C ARG A 51 -33.12 -12.03 3.78
N THR A 52 -32.75 -13.26 3.54
CA THR A 52 -33.68 -14.39 3.48
C THR A 52 -33.57 -15.23 4.76
N LYS A 53 -34.48 -16.19 4.98
CA LYS A 53 -34.47 -17.03 6.20
C LYS A 53 -33.10 -17.70 6.48
N ASN A 54 -32.32 -18.01 5.44
CA ASN A 54 -31.08 -18.78 5.57
C ASN A 54 -29.87 -18.12 4.91
N ARG A 55 -30.00 -16.92 4.34
CA ARG A 55 -28.90 -16.27 3.61
C ARG A 55 -29.02 -14.76 3.66
N MET A 56 -27.84 -14.13 3.74
CA MET A 56 -27.66 -12.72 3.52
C MET A 56 -26.80 -12.52 2.28
N ALA A 57 -27.18 -11.60 1.41
CA ALA A 57 -26.45 -11.24 0.19
C ALA A 57 -26.44 -9.72 0.03
N LEU A 58 -25.49 -9.21 -0.75
CA LEU A 58 -25.52 -7.82 -1.17
C LEU A 58 -26.64 -7.64 -2.22
N ASN A 59 -27.44 -6.58 -2.04
CA ASN A 59 -28.31 -6.09 -3.09
C ASN A 59 -27.53 -5.17 -4.05
N GLU A 60 -28.19 -4.55 -5.01
CA GLU A 60 -27.57 -3.66 -5.99
C GLU A 60 -26.80 -2.49 -5.31
N ASN A 61 -27.41 -1.84 -4.31
CA ASN A 61 -26.75 -0.79 -3.53
C ASN A 61 -25.52 -1.32 -2.79
N GLY A 62 -25.62 -2.52 -2.21
CA GLY A 62 -24.53 -3.18 -1.51
C GLY A 62 -23.36 -3.53 -2.40
N GLN A 63 -23.63 -3.98 -3.63
CA GLN A 63 -22.59 -4.25 -4.63
C GLN A 63 -21.86 -2.97 -5.00
N ALA A 64 -22.60 -1.91 -5.36
CA ALA A 64 -22.01 -0.60 -5.64
C ALA A 64 -21.20 -0.06 -4.46
N ALA A 65 -21.76 -0.12 -3.25
CA ALA A 65 -21.06 0.33 -2.04
C ALA A 65 -19.77 -0.48 -1.79
N ALA A 66 -19.76 -1.79 -2.02
CA ALA A 66 -18.59 -2.64 -1.86
C ALA A 66 -17.47 -2.31 -2.86
N GLU A 67 -17.80 -1.97 -4.10
CA GLU A 67 -16.83 -1.50 -5.10
C GLU A 67 -16.15 -0.20 -4.64
N TYR A 68 -16.92 0.78 -4.18
CA TYR A 68 -16.39 2.04 -3.64
C TYR A 68 -15.58 1.80 -2.37
N ALA A 69 -16.05 0.96 -1.45
CA ALA A 69 -15.32 0.59 -0.24
C ALA A 69 -13.94 0.02 -0.59
N GLY A 70 -13.87 -0.90 -1.55
CA GLY A 70 -12.61 -1.47 -2.02
C GLY A 70 -11.67 -0.42 -2.64
N ARG A 71 -12.19 0.58 -3.35
CA ARG A 71 -11.38 1.69 -3.89
C ARG A 71 -10.83 2.58 -2.78
N ILE A 72 -11.67 3.00 -1.85
CA ILE A 72 -11.28 3.85 -0.71
C ILE A 72 -10.20 3.17 0.13
N LEU A 73 -10.37 1.86 0.43
CA LEU A 73 -9.38 1.10 1.20
C LEU A 73 -8.04 0.98 0.48
N ARG A 74 -8.05 0.81 -0.85
CA ARG A 74 -6.80 0.79 -1.63
C ARG A 74 -6.10 2.14 -1.66
N GLU A 75 -6.84 3.24 -1.80
CA GLU A 75 -6.27 4.59 -1.77
C GLU A 75 -5.70 4.94 -0.39
N GLU A 76 -6.39 4.54 0.69
CA GLU A 76 -5.87 4.71 2.05
C GLU A 76 -4.56 3.94 2.25
N ALA A 77 -4.51 2.69 1.82
CA ALA A 77 -3.29 1.87 1.90
C ALA A 77 -2.15 2.45 1.03
N ALA A 78 -2.46 2.95 -0.17
CA ALA A 78 -1.50 3.61 -1.05
C ALA A 78 -0.94 4.89 -0.43
N MET A 79 -1.79 5.71 0.17
CA MET A 79 -1.39 6.91 0.90
C MET A 79 -0.45 6.57 2.05
N ARG A 80 -0.80 5.60 2.90
CA ARG A 80 0.07 5.17 4.01
C ARG A 80 1.43 4.70 3.52
N LYS A 81 1.44 3.85 2.49
CA LYS A 81 2.67 3.36 1.89
C LYS A 81 3.52 4.51 1.35
N HIS A 82 2.91 5.45 0.63
CA HIS A 82 3.62 6.60 0.06
C HIS A 82 4.28 7.45 1.15
N ILE A 83 3.56 7.76 2.22
CA ILE A 83 4.11 8.53 3.35
C ILE A 83 5.25 7.75 4.03
N GLN A 84 5.10 6.44 4.25
CA GLN A 84 6.17 5.61 4.81
C GLN A 84 7.42 5.57 3.92
N ASP A 85 7.24 5.51 2.60
CA ASP A 85 8.35 5.54 1.65
C ASP A 85 9.05 6.92 1.64
N LEU A 86 8.31 8.02 1.75
CA LEU A 86 8.87 9.36 1.92
C LEU A 86 9.69 9.48 3.21
N GLU A 87 9.17 8.99 4.33
CA GLU A 87 9.90 9.01 5.61
C GLU A 87 11.15 8.13 5.57
N ARG A 88 11.06 6.93 4.97
CA ARG A 88 12.22 6.04 4.80
C ARG A 88 13.33 6.72 4.00
N ARG A 89 12.98 7.43 2.91
CA ARG A 89 13.96 8.14 2.08
C ARG A 89 14.75 9.19 2.85
N LYS A 90 14.15 9.87 3.82
CA LYS A 90 14.85 10.87 4.67
C LYS A 90 15.98 10.26 5.49
N HIS A 91 15.93 8.97 5.77
CA HIS A 91 16.89 8.24 6.59
C HIS A 91 17.70 7.21 5.79
N THR A 92 17.62 7.23 4.47
CA THR A 92 18.31 6.27 3.60
C THR A 92 19.10 6.99 2.53
N VAL A 93 20.39 6.66 2.43
CA VAL A 93 21.23 7.01 1.27
C VAL A 93 21.21 5.82 0.33
N SER A 94 20.68 6.00 -0.87
CA SER A 94 20.53 4.96 -1.86
C SER A 94 21.43 5.18 -3.06
N PHE A 95 22.09 4.12 -3.49
CA PHE A 95 23.01 4.10 -4.63
C PHE A 95 22.49 3.16 -5.70
N ALA A 96 22.50 3.59 -6.96
CA ALA A 96 22.40 2.67 -8.09
C ALA A 96 23.77 2.52 -8.75
N LEU A 97 24.15 1.29 -9.06
CA LEU A 97 25.45 0.90 -9.57
C LEU A 97 25.27 0.06 -10.82
N CYS A 98 26.06 0.32 -11.87
CA CYS A 98 26.09 -0.49 -13.08
C CYS A 98 26.98 -1.75 -12.94
N SER A 99 27.87 -1.78 -11.93
CA SER A 99 28.83 -2.87 -11.69
C SER A 99 28.91 -3.22 -10.20
N HIS A 100 29.24 -4.48 -9.89
CA HIS A 100 29.41 -4.97 -8.53
C HIS A 100 30.77 -4.58 -7.92
N SER A 101 31.74 -4.19 -8.75
CA SER A 101 33.12 -3.97 -8.33
C SER A 101 33.29 -2.88 -7.25
N PRO A 102 32.62 -1.72 -7.30
CA PRO A 102 32.84 -0.65 -6.34
C PRO A 102 31.99 -0.73 -5.05
N VAL A 103 31.07 -1.72 -4.93
CA VAL A 103 30.07 -1.76 -3.83
C VAL A 103 30.71 -1.66 -2.45
N ALA A 104 31.69 -2.52 -2.17
CA ALA A 104 32.33 -2.57 -0.84
C ALA A 104 33.01 -1.23 -0.47
N LYS A 105 33.71 -0.62 -1.43
CA LYS A 105 34.39 0.66 -1.25
C LYS A 105 33.38 1.80 -1.08
N MET A 106 32.34 1.81 -1.90
CA MET A 106 31.27 2.81 -1.81
C MET A 106 30.52 2.71 -0.49
N THR A 107 30.18 1.50 -0.05
CA THR A 107 29.52 1.28 1.24
C THR A 107 30.39 1.76 2.39
N MET A 108 31.69 1.48 2.35
CA MET A 108 32.64 1.93 3.37
C MET A 108 32.74 3.48 3.43
N VAL A 109 32.86 4.14 2.28
CA VAL A 109 32.93 5.61 2.20
C VAL A 109 31.61 6.22 2.65
N ALA A 110 30.49 5.67 2.17
CA ALA A 110 29.16 6.17 2.51
C ALA A 110 28.84 6.01 4.01
N SER A 111 29.21 4.89 4.62
CA SER A 111 29.02 4.69 6.07
C SER A 111 29.83 5.66 6.93
N GLN A 112 31.00 6.10 6.44
CA GLN A 112 31.79 7.12 7.12
C GLN A 112 31.20 8.54 6.93
N ALA A 113 30.69 8.83 5.74
CA ALA A 113 30.12 10.14 5.42
C ALA A 113 28.73 10.35 6.02
N PHE A 114 27.95 9.27 6.19
CA PHE A 114 26.56 9.28 6.65
C PHE A 114 26.34 8.23 7.76
N PRO A 115 26.94 8.42 8.96
CA PRO A 115 26.97 7.39 10.02
C PRO A 115 25.57 7.06 10.56
N ASP A 116 24.64 8.01 10.53
CA ASP A 116 23.28 7.87 11.08
C ASP A 116 22.23 7.46 10.02
N MET A 117 22.66 7.20 8.78
CA MET A 117 21.75 6.86 7.69
C MET A 117 21.85 5.38 7.29
N GLN A 118 20.73 4.82 6.89
CA GLN A 118 20.71 3.50 6.28
C GLN A 118 21.28 3.59 4.87
N LEU A 119 22.08 2.59 4.47
CA LEU A 119 22.62 2.50 3.12
C LEU A 119 21.85 1.44 2.33
N SER A 120 21.43 1.81 1.14
CA SER A 120 20.75 0.90 0.19
C SER A 120 21.49 0.91 -1.14
N THR A 121 21.69 -0.27 -1.73
CA THR A 121 22.33 -0.41 -3.04
C THR A 121 21.43 -1.18 -3.99
N ALA A 122 21.32 -0.68 -5.22
CA ALA A 122 20.61 -1.33 -6.31
C ALA A 122 21.58 -1.52 -7.49
N PHE A 123 21.42 -2.62 -8.22
CA PHE A 123 22.15 -2.86 -9.44
C PHE A 123 21.23 -2.61 -10.63
N CYS A 124 21.69 -1.80 -11.58
CA CYS A 124 20.97 -1.50 -12.80
C CYS A 124 21.99 -1.38 -13.95
N ALA A 125 21.85 -2.23 -14.95
CA ALA A 125 22.75 -2.22 -16.11
C ALA A 125 22.44 -1.09 -17.11
N GLU A 126 21.26 -0.47 -17.01
CA GLU A 126 20.79 0.54 -17.95
C GLU A 126 20.95 1.93 -17.34
N THR A 127 21.90 2.70 -17.87
CA THR A 127 22.21 4.07 -17.40
C THR A 127 20.98 4.98 -17.43
N GLU A 128 20.16 4.91 -18.48
CA GLU A 128 18.93 5.72 -18.60
C GLU A 128 17.96 5.47 -17.45
N LYS A 129 17.76 4.20 -17.07
CA LYS A 129 16.93 3.87 -15.90
C LYS A 129 17.52 4.35 -14.59
N MET A 130 18.85 4.38 -14.47
CA MET A 130 19.52 4.92 -13.28
C MET A 130 19.31 6.45 -13.21
N VAL A 131 19.46 7.16 -14.32
CA VAL A 131 19.21 8.61 -14.41
C VAL A 131 17.75 8.91 -14.09
N GLN A 132 16.81 8.18 -14.70
CA GLN A 132 15.39 8.34 -14.37
C GLN A 132 15.13 8.10 -12.88
N GLY A 133 15.70 7.06 -12.29
CA GLY A 133 15.58 6.78 -10.86
C GLY A 133 16.20 7.87 -9.97
N LEU A 134 17.23 8.58 -10.43
CA LEU A 134 17.77 9.75 -9.74
C LEU A 134 16.78 10.93 -9.81
N VAL A 135 16.21 11.21 -10.98
CA VAL A 135 15.18 12.26 -11.18
C VAL A 135 13.94 11.96 -10.34
N ASP A 136 13.51 10.70 -10.29
CA ASP A 136 12.36 10.25 -9.49
C ASP A 136 12.68 10.12 -7.97
N HIS A 137 13.88 10.55 -7.56
CA HIS A 137 14.35 10.46 -6.17
C HIS A 137 14.34 9.03 -5.60
N LEU A 138 14.46 8.00 -6.45
CA LEU A 138 14.64 6.61 -6.02
C LEU A 138 16.05 6.36 -5.51
N TYR A 139 17.02 7.05 -6.07
CA TYR A 139 18.43 7.00 -5.70
C TYR A 139 18.93 8.36 -5.26
N THR A 140 19.85 8.35 -4.27
CA THR A 140 20.57 9.55 -3.83
C THR A 140 21.77 9.80 -4.76
N PHE A 141 22.42 8.72 -5.17
CA PHE A 141 23.59 8.74 -6.08
C PHE A 141 23.48 7.63 -7.10
N ILE A 142 24.04 7.86 -8.28
CA ILE A 142 24.25 6.82 -9.30
C ILE A 142 25.75 6.72 -9.62
N LEU A 143 26.21 5.52 -9.90
CA LEU A 143 27.58 5.26 -10.34
C LEU A 143 27.55 4.53 -11.67
N THR A 144 28.05 5.18 -12.71
CA THR A 144 28.08 4.69 -14.09
C THR A 144 29.51 4.44 -14.54
N GLU A 145 29.72 3.56 -15.50
CA GLU A 145 31.04 3.30 -16.10
C GLU A 145 31.44 4.38 -17.08
N SER A 146 30.47 5.09 -17.64
CA SER A 146 30.69 6.19 -18.58
C SER A 146 30.06 7.48 -18.02
N PRO A 147 30.60 8.66 -18.37
CA PRO A 147 29.99 9.93 -17.99
C PRO A 147 28.53 10.01 -18.48
N VAL A 148 27.65 10.47 -17.64
CA VAL A 148 26.31 10.88 -18.06
C VAL A 148 26.44 12.30 -18.58
N LEU A 149 26.44 12.46 -19.90
CA LEU A 149 26.49 13.77 -20.54
C LEU A 149 25.03 14.23 -20.76
N ASP A 150 24.71 15.43 -20.27
CA ASP A 150 23.52 16.16 -20.71
C ASP A 150 23.79 16.63 -22.14
N GLU A 151 22.97 16.18 -23.10
CA GLU A 151 22.91 16.78 -24.43
C GLU A 151 21.94 17.97 -24.45
#